data_8e46976c4217d06ab7c44919c56f95ef
#
_entry.id   8e46976c4217d06ab7c44919c56f95ef
#
_cell.length_a   1.000
_cell.length_b   1.000
_cell.length_c   1.000
_cell.angle_alpha   90.00
_cell.angle_beta   90.00
_cell.angle_gamma   90.00
#
_symmetry.space_group_name_H-M   'P 1'
#
loop_
_entity.id
_entity.type
_entity.pdbx_description
1 polymer ?
#
loop_
_entity_poly.entity_id
_entity_poly.type
_entity_poly.pdbx_seq_one_letter_code
_entity_poly.pdbx_strand_id
1 'polypeptide(L)'
;MSRTDRFAILLSLLGVLAAYLVADRVFEGLAHLEDEVAYVWQAQALAGGALKLPSPPEPKSFLVPFVVDYNGYRFGKYPPGWPAVLAVGELLDLRTWVNPLLAGLAIWLTYRLGRRVLNPRLGLLAAGLTLVSPFFLLNSGSLLSHPLGLVLSSGFALTWLAATSPAAPDPGAGGRGASMPGWLWAAIAGLCLGWLALTRPLTAVGVGLPFAIHGLYLLWRGDTAVRRRVAAAGAIALGLGMFVPAWQYAMTGDPLLNPYTLWWPYDRLGFGPGHGVTENGHTLKQAYFNTRRSLPGGFGDLFGWWKVSWIFLPFGLWAARRNKRLLLLASVFPSLVLVYLAYWIGSWLFGPRYYYEGLYSLTLLSAAGIAWLAGWPLGTESDPSMPSGALNQSSFRSTQSGRLRQALVLGFVAILVAYNLAVYLPPRLQGMVGLYSVRSERLEPFLSPAAQQYAPALIVVHTGEKWIDYGTLLELSNPFLDTPFIFIVSRGSAVDQAVIDSFPERKVFHYYPDQPYTFYNAPRLTDDRPGENSRDS
;
A
#
# COMPACT_ATOMS: atom_id res chain seq x y z
N MET A 1 25.68 -17.38 4.41
CA MET A 1 25.16 -16.27 3.60
C MET A 1 26.09 -16.01 2.42
N SER A 2 25.55 -15.99 1.20
CA SER A 2 26.32 -15.64 0.00
C SER A 2 26.67 -14.14 -0.03
N ARG A 3 27.60 -13.75 -0.92
CA ARG A 3 27.92 -12.34 -1.11
C ARG A 3 26.71 -11.53 -1.59
N THR A 4 25.90 -12.10 -2.49
CA THR A 4 24.67 -11.47 -2.98
C THR A 4 23.61 -11.31 -1.89
N ASP A 5 23.51 -12.25 -0.94
CA ASP A 5 22.57 -12.11 0.20
C ASP A 5 22.96 -10.91 1.08
N ARG A 6 24.26 -10.69 1.32
CA ARG A 6 24.75 -9.53 2.11
C ARG A 6 24.41 -8.21 1.41
N PHE A 7 24.59 -8.12 0.09
CA PHE A 7 24.20 -6.94 -0.68
C PHE A 7 22.69 -6.72 -0.68
N ALA A 8 21.88 -7.78 -0.74
CA ALA A 8 20.44 -7.67 -0.68
C ALA A 8 19.96 -7.14 0.69
N ILE A 9 20.59 -7.58 1.79
CA ILE A 9 20.32 -7.02 3.12
C ILE A 9 20.70 -5.54 3.18
N LEU A 10 21.85 -5.16 2.63
CA LEU A 10 22.25 -3.76 2.56
C LEU A 10 21.21 -2.92 1.79
N LEU A 11 20.77 -3.39 0.62
CA LEU A 11 19.69 -2.72 -0.14
C LEU A 11 18.39 -2.62 0.67
N SER A 12 18.05 -3.65 1.44
CA SER A 12 16.87 -3.64 2.30
C SER A 12 16.98 -2.60 3.40
N LEU A 13 18.13 -2.49 4.06
CA LEU A 13 18.39 -1.47 5.08
C LEU A 13 18.40 -0.05 4.49
N LEU A 14 18.98 0.12 3.30
CA LEU A 14 18.90 1.39 2.56
C LEU A 14 17.46 1.71 2.17
N GLY A 15 16.64 0.71 1.86
CA GLY A 15 15.22 0.88 1.60
C GLY A 15 14.44 1.34 2.83
N VAL A 16 14.73 0.78 4.01
CA VAL A 16 14.18 1.28 5.28
C VAL A 16 14.52 2.75 5.47
N LEU A 17 15.80 3.10 5.34
CA LEU A 17 16.26 4.47 5.53
C LEU A 17 15.63 5.43 4.51
N ALA A 18 15.61 5.07 3.22
CA ALA A 18 15.04 5.90 2.16
C ALA A 18 13.53 6.13 2.36
N ALA A 19 12.77 5.08 2.69
CA ALA A 19 11.35 5.18 2.98
C ALA A 19 11.08 6.00 4.26
N TYR A 20 11.91 5.85 5.31
CA TYR A 20 11.82 6.67 6.52
C TYR A 20 12.10 8.14 6.23
N LEU A 21 13.12 8.45 5.43
CA LEU A 21 13.40 9.85 5.04
C LEU A 21 12.24 10.47 4.25
N VAL A 22 11.54 9.69 3.43
CA VAL A 22 10.32 10.16 2.75
C VAL A 22 9.18 10.36 3.77
N ALA A 23 8.98 9.43 4.71
CA ALA A 23 7.97 9.55 5.75
C ALA A 23 8.20 10.79 6.64
N ASP A 24 9.45 11.03 7.02
CA ASP A 24 9.84 12.12 7.93
C ASP A 24 9.92 13.49 7.23
N ARG A 25 10.58 13.57 6.06
CA ARG A 25 10.90 14.85 5.40
C ARG A 25 9.89 15.31 4.36
N VAL A 26 9.12 14.37 3.79
CA VAL A 26 8.13 14.69 2.75
C VAL A 26 6.72 14.68 3.33
N PHE A 27 6.41 13.67 4.14
CA PHE A 27 5.10 13.50 4.74
C PHE A 27 5.03 13.90 6.22
N GLU A 28 6.15 14.30 6.84
CA GLU A 28 6.23 14.79 8.22
C GLU A 28 5.59 13.84 9.26
N GLY A 29 5.52 12.54 8.95
CA GLY A 29 4.86 11.52 9.76
C GLY A 29 3.34 11.62 9.83
N LEU A 30 2.72 12.52 9.03
CA LEU A 30 1.31 12.87 9.06
C LEU A 30 0.50 12.13 7.98
N ALA A 31 -0.80 11.98 8.22
CA ALA A 31 -1.76 11.45 7.24
C ALA A 31 -2.11 12.53 6.21
N HIS A 32 -1.78 12.31 4.92
CA HIS A 32 -2.02 13.27 3.83
C HIS A 32 -3.25 12.94 2.99
N LEU A 33 -3.78 11.73 3.12
CA LEU A 33 -4.95 11.27 2.38
C LEU A 33 -6.05 10.89 3.35
N GLU A 34 -7.29 11.01 2.91
CA GLU A 34 -8.47 10.56 3.66
C GLU A 34 -8.37 9.09 4.09
N ASP A 35 -7.84 8.24 3.19
CA ASP A 35 -7.54 6.83 3.51
C ASP A 35 -6.63 6.70 4.74
N GLU A 36 -5.56 7.50 4.78
CA GLU A 36 -4.54 7.45 5.85
C GLU A 36 -5.10 7.93 7.19
N VAL A 37 -5.90 9.00 7.17
CA VAL A 37 -6.60 9.52 8.36
C VAL A 37 -7.49 8.42 8.96
N ALA A 38 -8.29 7.75 8.13
CA ALA A 38 -9.12 6.65 8.59
C ALA A 38 -8.31 5.47 9.13
N TYR A 39 -7.17 5.13 8.51
CA TYR A 39 -6.30 4.06 8.99
C TYR A 39 -5.68 4.39 10.35
N VAL A 40 -5.22 5.62 10.56
CA VAL A 40 -4.69 6.09 11.84
C VAL A 40 -5.78 6.05 12.91
N TRP A 41 -6.98 6.59 12.61
CA TRP A 41 -8.11 6.55 13.53
C TRP A 41 -8.48 5.11 13.94
N GLN A 42 -8.57 4.18 12.96
CA GLN A 42 -8.85 2.77 13.25
C GLN A 42 -7.72 2.10 14.04
N ALA A 43 -6.46 2.44 13.74
CA ALA A 43 -5.31 1.89 14.45
C ALA A 43 -5.29 2.33 15.91
N GLN A 44 -5.57 3.60 16.19
CA GLN A 44 -5.70 4.13 17.54
C GLN A 44 -6.86 3.50 18.31
N ALA A 45 -8.02 3.31 17.65
CA ALA A 45 -9.16 2.61 18.26
C ALA A 45 -8.79 1.17 18.63
N LEU A 46 -8.12 0.43 17.72
CA LEU A 46 -7.64 -0.93 17.97
C LEU A 46 -6.57 -1.00 19.07
N ALA A 47 -5.64 -0.05 19.08
CA ALA A 47 -4.62 0.07 20.14
C ALA A 47 -5.24 0.28 21.52
N GLY A 48 -6.35 1.02 21.59
CA GLY A 48 -7.16 1.18 22.79
C GLY A 48 -8.15 0.04 23.06
N GLY A 49 -8.10 -1.07 22.30
CA GLY A 49 -8.91 -2.26 22.50
C GLY A 49 -10.33 -2.20 21.92
N ALA A 50 -10.64 -1.21 21.08
CA ALA A 50 -11.97 -1.02 20.51
C ALA A 50 -11.99 -1.28 18.99
N LEU A 51 -12.97 -2.06 18.52
CA LEU A 51 -13.26 -2.24 17.09
C LEU A 51 -14.19 -1.15 16.55
N LYS A 52 -15.10 -0.69 17.39
CA LYS A 52 -16.04 0.41 17.15
C LYS A 52 -16.28 1.15 18.47
N LEU A 53 -16.64 2.40 18.38
CA LEU A 53 -16.88 3.29 19.52
C LEU A 53 -18.31 3.83 19.47
N PRO A 54 -18.91 4.22 20.60
CA PRO A 54 -20.18 4.95 20.56
C PRO A 54 -20.05 6.22 19.71
N SER A 55 -21.07 6.54 18.93
CA SER A 55 -21.12 7.82 18.22
C SER A 55 -21.25 8.96 19.21
N PRO A 56 -20.49 10.05 19.05
CA PRO A 56 -20.67 11.25 19.87
C PRO A 56 -22.00 11.94 19.55
N PRO A 57 -22.47 12.86 20.38
CA PRO A 57 -23.57 13.74 20.03
C PRO A 57 -23.23 14.52 18.76
N GLU A 58 -24.21 14.72 17.88
CA GLU A 58 -23.98 15.42 16.58
C GLU A 58 -22.75 14.90 15.82
N PRO A 59 -22.73 13.61 15.39
CA PRO A 59 -21.53 12.95 14.86
C PRO A 59 -20.92 13.66 13.65
N LYS A 60 -21.74 14.39 12.88
CA LYS A 60 -21.25 15.18 11.72
C LYS A 60 -20.28 16.30 12.11
N SER A 61 -20.33 16.79 13.32
CA SER A 61 -19.35 17.78 13.85
C SER A 61 -17.98 17.17 14.11
N PHE A 62 -17.92 15.86 14.38
CA PHE A 62 -16.68 15.11 14.61
C PHE A 62 -16.21 14.39 13.32
N LEU A 63 -16.40 15.02 12.19
CA LEU A 63 -16.13 14.38 10.89
C LEU A 63 -14.66 13.97 10.76
N VAL A 64 -14.45 12.66 10.66
CA VAL A 64 -13.17 12.05 10.29
C VAL A 64 -13.38 11.36 8.94
N PRO A 65 -12.61 11.69 7.91
CA PRO A 65 -12.79 11.07 6.60
C PRO A 65 -12.81 9.54 6.67
N PHE A 66 -13.77 8.92 5.99
CA PHE A 66 -13.95 7.46 5.93
C PHE A 66 -14.19 6.75 7.26
N VAL A 67 -14.51 7.49 8.32
CA VAL A 67 -15.08 6.96 9.56
C VAL A 67 -16.59 7.13 9.51
N VAL A 68 -17.30 6.02 9.66
CA VAL A 68 -18.74 5.91 9.48
C VAL A 68 -19.44 5.97 10.84
N ASP A 69 -20.53 6.73 10.94
CA ASP A 69 -21.47 6.68 12.05
C ASP A 69 -22.69 5.87 11.63
N TYR A 70 -22.93 4.74 12.28
CA TYR A 70 -24.02 3.82 11.93
C TYR A 70 -24.56 3.09 13.16
N ASN A 71 -25.89 3.13 13.33
CA ASN A 71 -26.60 2.50 14.47
C ASN A 71 -26.01 2.85 15.84
N GLY A 72 -25.64 4.13 16.04
CA GLY A 72 -25.10 4.63 17.31
C GLY A 72 -23.63 4.29 17.56
N TYR A 73 -22.92 3.78 16.57
CA TYR A 73 -21.48 3.46 16.64
C TYR A 73 -20.69 4.10 15.51
N ARG A 74 -19.42 4.45 15.83
CA ARG A 74 -18.41 4.92 14.88
C ARG A 74 -17.38 3.84 14.61
N PHE A 75 -17.02 3.68 13.35
CA PHE A 75 -15.95 2.78 12.91
C PHE A 75 -15.42 3.19 11.53
N GLY A 76 -14.17 2.86 11.23
CA GLY A 76 -13.64 3.10 9.88
C GLY A 76 -14.19 2.10 8.87
N LYS A 77 -14.34 2.55 7.62
CA LYS A 77 -14.90 1.73 6.53
C LYS A 77 -13.98 0.58 6.07
N TYR A 78 -12.69 0.60 6.46
CA TYR A 78 -11.70 -0.33 5.96
C TYR A 78 -11.63 -1.63 6.76
N PRO A 79 -11.38 -2.79 6.10
CA PRO A 79 -11.12 -4.04 6.80
C PRO A 79 -9.91 -3.93 7.73
N PRO A 80 -9.85 -4.73 8.81
CA PRO A 80 -8.93 -4.52 9.93
C PRO A 80 -7.47 -4.88 9.66
N GLY A 81 -7.14 -5.52 8.51
CA GLY A 81 -5.83 -6.10 8.27
C GLY A 81 -4.67 -5.11 8.33
N TRP A 82 -4.81 -3.93 7.72
CA TRP A 82 -3.82 -2.87 7.80
C TRP A 82 -3.91 -2.08 9.13
N PRO A 83 -5.08 -1.61 9.55
CA PRO A 83 -5.20 -0.93 10.84
C PRO A 83 -4.66 -1.73 12.02
N ALA A 84 -4.80 -3.06 12.03
CA ALA A 84 -4.24 -3.90 13.08
C ALA A 84 -2.70 -3.92 13.11
N VAL A 85 -2.04 -3.89 11.94
CA VAL A 85 -0.58 -3.77 11.87
C VAL A 85 -0.13 -2.38 12.30
N LEU A 86 -0.85 -1.35 11.87
CA LEU A 86 -0.55 0.03 12.25
C LEU A 86 -0.79 0.28 13.75
N ALA A 87 -1.79 -0.39 14.36
CA ALA A 87 -2.05 -0.34 15.80
C ALA A 87 -0.86 -0.84 16.64
N VAL A 88 -0.11 -1.82 16.15
CA VAL A 88 1.15 -2.22 16.79
C VAL A 88 2.16 -1.08 16.77
N GLY A 89 2.20 -0.31 15.68
CA GLY A 89 3.03 0.90 15.58
C GLY A 89 2.59 1.99 16.57
N GLU A 90 1.27 2.21 16.73
CA GLU A 90 0.72 3.13 17.73
C GLU A 90 1.09 2.72 19.16
N LEU A 91 0.92 1.44 19.51
CA LEU A 91 1.27 0.90 20.84
C LEU A 91 2.76 1.04 21.20
N LEU A 92 3.63 1.10 20.20
CA LEU A 92 5.09 1.17 20.37
C LEU A 92 5.66 2.57 20.10
N ASP A 93 4.83 3.57 19.81
CA ASP A 93 5.23 4.92 19.33
C ASP A 93 6.13 4.86 18.09
N LEU A 94 5.90 3.85 17.22
CA LEU A 94 6.67 3.58 16.00
C LEU A 94 5.81 3.66 14.73
N ARG A 95 4.67 4.36 14.75
CA ARG A 95 3.74 4.47 13.61
C ARG A 95 4.46 4.81 12.30
N THR A 96 5.32 5.82 12.30
CA THR A 96 6.06 6.29 11.12
C THR A 96 7.12 5.29 10.62
N TRP A 97 7.50 4.30 11.43
CA TRP A 97 8.47 3.27 11.07
C TRP A 97 7.84 2.03 10.45
N VAL A 98 6.52 1.83 10.58
CA VAL A 98 5.85 0.59 10.14
C VAL A 98 6.05 0.38 8.63
N ASN A 99 5.70 1.35 7.79
CA ASN A 99 5.86 1.23 6.34
C ASN A 99 7.33 1.22 5.87
N PRO A 100 8.26 2.02 6.42
CA PRO A 100 9.68 1.86 6.16
C PRO A 100 10.24 0.46 6.43
N LEU A 101 9.85 -0.18 7.54
CA LEU A 101 10.26 -1.56 7.84
C LEU A 101 9.69 -2.55 6.82
N LEU A 102 8.41 -2.39 6.44
CA LEU A 102 7.79 -3.18 5.37
C LEU A 102 8.47 -2.96 4.02
N ALA A 103 8.95 -1.74 3.72
CA ALA A 103 9.73 -1.44 2.52
C ALA A 103 11.02 -2.27 2.46
N GLY A 104 11.79 -2.30 3.54
CA GLY A 104 12.99 -3.15 3.61
C GLY A 104 12.67 -4.63 3.38
N LEU A 105 11.59 -5.13 3.98
CA LEU A 105 11.14 -6.51 3.80
C LEU A 105 10.68 -6.78 2.35
N ALA A 106 9.98 -5.83 1.71
CA ALA A 106 9.55 -5.94 0.31
C ALA A 106 10.74 -6.03 -0.66
N ILE A 107 11.80 -5.24 -0.45
CA ILE A 107 13.06 -5.30 -1.22
C ILE A 107 13.71 -6.69 -1.04
N TRP A 108 13.79 -7.18 0.19
CA TRP A 108 14.30 -8.51 0.48
C TRP A 108 13.51 -9.61 -0.23
N LEU A 109 12.18 -9.56 -0.16
CA LEU A 109 11.29 -10.53 -0.83
C LEU A 109 11.42 -10.46 -2.35
N THR A 110 11.57 -9.26 -2.94
CA THR A 110 11.83 -9.08 -4.38
C THR A 110 13.16 -9.75 -4.78
N TYR A 111 14.23 -9.54 -3.99
CA TYR A 111 15.49 -10.26 -4.18
C TYR A 111 15.30 -11.79 -4.14
N ARG A 112 14.58 -12.30 -3.13
CA ARG A 112 14.34 -13.74 -2.96
C ARG A 112 13.53 -14.34 -4.12
N LEU A 113 12.51 -13.61 -4.61
CA LEU A 113 11.77 -13.99 -5.81
C LEU A 113 12.67 -14.05 -7.03
N GLY A 114 13.44 -12.99 -7.29
CA GLY A 114 14.37 -12.94 -8.42
C GLY A 114 15.44 -14.03 -8.36
N ARG A 115 16.02 -14.27 -7.18
CA ARG A 115 16.95 -15.39 -6.95
C ARG A 115 16.33 -16.74 -7.30
N ARG A 116 15.03 -16.93 -6.98
CA ARG A 116 14.34 -18.20 -7.20
C ARG A 116 13.94 -18.43 -8.65
N VAL A 117 13.52 -17.40 -9.38
CA VAL A 117 12.99 -17.53 -10.74
C VAL A 117 13.99 -17.15 -11.84
N LEU A 118 15.03 -16.43 -11.50
CA LEU A 118 16.12 -16.01 -12.39
C LEU A 118 17.47 -16.55 -11.85
N ASN A 119 18.20 -15.67 -11.17
CA ASN A 119 19.44 -16.01 -10.46
C ASN A 119 19.74 -14.95 -9.39
N PRO A 120 20.72 -15.17 -8.48
CA PRO A 120 21.02 -14.24 -7.40
C PRO A 120 21.41 -12.82 -7.85
N ARG A 121 22.12 -12.68 -8.97
CA ARG A 121 22.56 -11.37 -9.50
C ARG A 121 21.37 -10.57 -10.06
N LEU A 122 20.47 -11.24 -10.77
CA LEU A 122 19.27 -10.61 -11.33
C LEU A 122 18.23 -10.32 -10.24
N GLY A 123 18.16 -11.16 -9.20
CA GLY A 123 17.39 -10.85 -7.99
C GLY A 123 17.89 -9.56 -7.32
N LEU A 124 19.23 -9.38 -7.24
CA LEU A 124 19.83 -8.16 -6.68
C LEU A 124 19.54 -6.94 -7.57
N LEU A 125 19.58 -7.09 -8.90
CA LEU A 125 19.19 -6.03 -9.84
C LEU A 125 17.73 -5.62 -9.65
N ALA A 126 16.81 -6.59 -9.57
CA ALA A 126 15.38 -6.30 -9.32
C ALA A 126 15.16 -5.57 -7.98
N ALA A 127 15.84 -6.00 -6.92
CA ALA A 127 15.82 -5.33 -5.62
C ALA A 127 16.36 -3.88 -5.69
N GLY A 128 17.45 -3.66 -6.42
CA GLY A 128 18.00 -2.32 -6.66
C GLY A 128 17.05 -1.42 -7.45
N LEU A 129 16.40 -1.95 -8.50
CA LEU A 129 15.37 -1.23 -9.25
C LEU A 129 14.16 -0.89 -8.38
N THR A 130 13.77 -1.78 -7.46
CA THR A 130 12.69 -1.51 -6.49
C THR A 130 13.08 -0.36 -5.56
N LEU A 131 14.30 -0.38 -5.01
CA LEU A 131 14.80 0.65 -4.08
C LEU A 131 14.76 2.05 -4.69
N VAL A 132 15.17 2.20 -5.96
CA VAL A 132 15.24 3.52 -6.63
C VAL A 132 13.92 3.95 -7.29
N SER A 133 12.86 3.17 -7.16
CA SER A 133 11.56 3.46 -7.75
C SER A 133 10.85 4.59 -7.00
N PRO A 134 10.54 5.74 -7.63
CA PRO A 134 9.69 6.77 -7.01
C PRO A 134 8.32 6.22 -6.58
N PHE A 135 7.71 5.35 -7.38
CA PHE A 135 6.47 4.68 -7.05
C PHE A 135 6.56 3.89 -5.75
N PHE A 136 7.68 3.17 -5.56
CA PHE A 136 7.95 2.43 -4.34
C PHE A 136 8.15 3.36 -3.15
N LEU A 137 9.00 4.39 -3.28
CA LEU A 137 9.37 5.27 -2.18
C LEU A 137 8.19 6.11 -1.67
N LEU A 138 7.37 6.67 -2.59
CA LEU A 138 6.19 7.46 -2.21
C LEU A 138 5.18 6.65 -1.41
N ASN A 139 4.85 5.43 -1.86
CA ASN A 139 3.94 4.57 -1.12
C ASN A 139 4.54 4.06 0.19
N SER A 140 5.84 3.78 0.22
CA SER A 140 6.53 3.26 1.42
C SER A 140 6.79 4.33 2.48
N GLY A 141 6.82 5.62 2.12
CA GLY A 141 6.89 6.73 3.07
C GLY A 141 5.54 7.19 3.60
N SER A 142 4.44 6.78 2.98
CA SER A 142 3.07 7.13 3.38
C SER A 142 2.53 6.21 4.49
N LEU A 143 1.33 6.50 5.02
CA LEU A 143 0.61 5.64 5.97
C LEU A 143 -0.40 4.71 5.28
N LEU A 144 -0.31 4.55 3.94
CA LEU A 144 -1.18 3.69 3.16
C LEU A 144 -0.93 2.18 3.42
N SER A 145 -1.93 1.37 3.12
CA SER A 145 -1.90 -0.09 3.28
C SER A 145 -1.08 -0.83 2.20
N HIS A 146 -0.65 -0.13 1.16
CA HIS A 146 0.01 -0.72 -0.01
C HIS A 146 1.35 -1.42 0.31
N PRO A 147 2.25 -0.88 1.18
CA PRO A 147 3.50 -1.56 1.52
C PRO A 147 3.27 -2.92 2.18
N LEU A 148 2.30 -3.02 3.11
CA LEU A 148 1.88 -4.31 3.67
C LEU A 148 1.35 -5.23 2.57
N GLY A 149 0.50 -4.70 1.67
CA GLY A 149 -0.03 -5.44 0.53
C GLY A 149 1.08 -6.02 -0.35
N LEU A 150 2.13 -5.25 -0.66
CA LEU A 150 3.29 -5.71 -1.44
C LEU A 150 4.08 -6.81 -0.72
N VAL A 151 4.29 -6.67 0.59
CA VAL A 151 4.94 -7.71 1.41
C VAL A 151 4.13 -9.00 1.40
N LEU A 152 2.81 -8.91 1.61
CA LEU A 152 1.92 -10.07 1.61
C LEU A 152 1.84 -10.72 0.21
N SER A 153 1.74 -9.93 -0.85
CA SER A 153 1.72 -10.40 -2.24
C SER A 153 3.02 -11.11 -2.62
N SER A 154 4.18 -10.49 -2.35
CA SER A 154 5.49 -11.08 -2.66
C SER A 154 5.82 -12.27 -1.75
N GLY A 155 5.43 -12.23 -0.47
CA GLY A 155 5.52 -13.33 0.47
C GLY A 155 4.68 -14.53 0.03
N PHE A 156 3.41 -14.29 -0.37
CA PHE A 156 2.54 -15.30 -0.96
C PHE A 156 3.19 -15.94 -2.20
N ALA A 157 3.63 -15.13 -3.16
CA ALA A 157 4.24 -15.62 -4.39
C ALA A 157 5.49 -16.48 -4.12
N LEU A 158 6.37 -16.05 -3.22
CA LEU A 158 7.58 -16.78 -2.86
C LEU A 158 7.27 -18.13 -2.20
N THR A 159 6.35 -18.11 -1.23
CA THR A 159 5.99 -19.32 -0.46
C THR A 159 5.13 -20.29 -1.27
N TRP A 160 4.27 -19.79 -2.17
CA TRP A 160 3.58 -20.60 -3.16
C TRP A 160 4.55 -21.36 -4.08
N LEU A 161 5.54 -20.66 -4.65
CA LEU A 161 6.57 -21.28 -5.46
C LEU A 161 7.38 -22.33 -4.65
N ALA A 162 7.56 -22.11 -3.35
CA ALA A 162 8.23 -23.07 -2.48
C ALA A 162 7.35 -24.30 -2.20
N ALA A 163 6.07 -24.09 -1.89
CA ALA A 163 5.11 -25.15 -1.59
C ALA A 163 4.84 -26.06 -2.81
N THR A 164 4.84 -25.50 -4.02
CA THR A 164 4.48 -26.21 -5.26
C THR A 164 5.67 -26.77 -6.02
N SER A 165 6.91 -26.48 -5.59
CA SER A 165 8.09 -27.13 -6.19
C SER A 165 8.22 -28.57 -5.73
N PRO A 166 8.65 -29.52 -6.63
CA PRO A 166 9.12 -30.82 -6.20
C PRO A 166 10.21 -30.65 -5.14
N ALA A 167 10.27 -31.58 -4.17
CA ALA A 167 11.19 -31.51 -3.04
C ALA A 167 12.67 -31.68 -3.46
N ALA A 168 13.19 -30.73 -4.20
CA ALA A 168 14.62 -30.60 -4.38
C ALA A 168 15.18 -29.72 -3.25
N PRO A 169 16.26 -30.12 -2.55
CA PRO A 169 16.92 -29.26 -1.59
C PRO A 169 17.31 -27.94 -2.28
N ASP A 170 17.11 -26.82 -1.60
CA ASP A 170 17.63 -25.51 -2.07
C ASP A 170 19.17 -25.64 -2.20
N PRO A 171 19.76 -25.58 -3.43
CA PRO A 171 21.20 -25.79 -3.61
C PRO A 171 22.06 -24.72 -2.93
N GLY A 172 21.40 -23.66 -2.43
CA GLY A 172 22.08 -22.59 -1.68
C GLY A 172 22.08 -22.78 -0.17
N ALA A 173 21.39 -23.83 0.35
CA ALA A 173 21.52 -24.27 1.73
C ALA A 173 22.74 -25.19 1.86
N GLY A 174 23.93 -24.62 1.73
CA GLY A 174 25.17 -25.32 2.01
C GLY A 174 25.13 -25.90 3.42
N GLY A 175 25.00 -27.21 3.50
CA GLY A 175 25.28 -28.03 4.66
C GLY A 175 24.33 -27.90 5.84
N ARG A 176 23.57 -28.96 6.13
CA ARG A 176 22.89 -29.30 7.41
C ARG A 176 21.79 -28.38 7.95
N GLY A 177 21.19 -27.48 7.16
CA GLY A 177 19.96 -26.79 7.54
C GLY A 177 18.74 -27.61 7.12
N ALA A 178 17.90 -28.05 8.05
CA ALA A 178 16.62 -28.67 7.76
C ALA A 178 15.80 -27.72 6.87
N SER A 179 15.55 -28.12 5.62
CA SER A 179 14.67 -27.35 4.73
C SER A 179 13.26 -27.34 5.33
N MET A 180 12.64 -26.14 5.42
CA MET A 180 11.27 -26.04 5.91
C MET A 180 10.35 -26.99 5.13
N PRO A 181 9.50 -27.77 5.81
CA PRO A 181 8.62 -28.71 5.16
C PRO A 181 7.62 -27.99 4.23
N GLY A 182 7.28 -28.62 3.10
CA GLY A 182 6.42 -28.02 2.07
C GLY A 182 5.03 -27.58 2.55
N TRP A 183 4.49 -28.24 3.60
CA TRP A 183 3.22 -27.85 4.20
C TRP A 183 3.31 -26.50 4.95
N LEU A 184 4.46 -26.18 5.56
CA LEU A 184 4.66 -24.90 6.22
C LEU A 184 4.73 -23.75 5.19
N TRP A 185 5.37 -23.99 4.04
CA TRP A 185 5.33 -23.04 2.93
C TRP A 185 3.90 -22.81 2.44
N ALA A 186 3.08 -23.87 2.35
CA ALA A 186 1.68 -23.76 1.97
C ALA A 186 0.86 -22.97 3.01
N ALA A 187 1.10 -23.20 4.29
CA ALA A 187 0.45 -22.47 5.37
C ALA A 187 0.79 -20.97 5.30
N ILE A 188 2.08 -20.61 5.15
CA ILE A 188 2.49 -19.21 5.02
C ILE A 188 1.89 -18.56 3.76
N ALA A 189 1.81 -19.30 2.65
CA ALA A 189 1.14 -18.79 1.45
C ALA A 189 -0.33 -18.48 1.71
N GLY A 190 -1.07 -19.40 2.35
CA GLY A 190 -2.46 -19.18 2.73
C GLY A 190 -2.64 -18.00 3.68
N LEU A 191 -1.76 -17.87 4.69
CA LEU A 191 -1.77 -16.75 5.63
C LEU A 191 -1.51 -15.41 4.94
N CYS A 192 -0.52 -15.33 4.04
CA CYS A 192 -0.23 -14.10 3.30
C CYS A 192 -1.41 -13.66 2.43
N LEU A 193 -2.01 -14.58 1.65
CA LEU A 193 -3.14 -14.23 0.78
C LEU A 193 -4.39 -13.90 1.58
N GLY A 194 -4.67 -14.64 2.66
CA GLY A 194 -5.79 -14.40 3.55
C GLY A 194 -5.67 -13.06 4.30
N TRP A 195 -4.47 -12.73 4.80
CA TRP A 195 -4.23 -11.42 5.41
C TRP A 195 -4.32 -10.28 4.40
N LEU A 196 -3.90 -10.51 3.15
CA LEU A 196 -4.09 -9.54 2.07
C LEU A 196 -5.59 -9.30 1.81
N ALA A 197 -6.44 -10.34 1.91
CA ALA A 197 -7.90 -10.17 1.83
C ALA A 197 -8.46 -9.31 2.97
N LEU A 198 -7.93 -9.46 4.20
CA LEU A 198 -8.30 -8.60 5.34
C LEU A 198 -7.75 -7.18 5.25
N THR A 199 -6.75 -6.95 4.39
CA THR A 199 -6.15 -5.63 4.16
C THR A 199 -6.80 -4.93 2.98
N ARG A 200 -6.91 -5.61 1.83
CA ARG A 200 -7.39 -5.11 0.54
C ARG A 200 -8.07 -6.25 -0.23
N PRO A 201 -9.36 -6.52 0.01
CA PRO A 201 -10.05 -7.70 -0.54
C PRO A 201 -9.92 -7.81 -2.07
N LEU A 202 -10.17 -6.71 -2.81
CA LEU A 202 -10.09 -6.70 -4.26
C LEU A 202 -8.66 -6.96 -4.78
N THR A 203 -7.66 -6.39 -4.12
CA THR A 203 -6.24 -6.65 -4.41
C THR A 203 -5.90 -8.14 -4.19
N ALA A 204 -6.43 -8.76 -3.11
CA ALA A 204 -6.20 -10.18 -2.86
C ALA A 204 -6.75 -11.06 -3.99
N VAL A 205 -7.90 -10.71 -4.56
CA VAL A 205 -8.44 -11.37 -5.77
C VAL A 205 -7.47 -11.18 -6.94
N GLY A 206 -7.01 -9.95 -7.20
CA GLY A 206 -6.09 -9.66 -8.31
C GLY A 206 -4.75 -10.38 -8.19
N VAL A 207 -4.18 -10.44 -6.98
CA VAL A 207 -2.94 -11.19 -6.70
C VAL A 207 -3.18 -12.69 -6.78
N GLY A 208 -4.28 -13.17 -6.21
CA GLY A 208 -4.60 -14.60 -6.10
C GLY A 208 -5.00 -15.26 -7.43
N LEU A 209 -5.63 -14.52 -8.35
CA LEU A 209 -6.22 -15.07 -9.58
C LEU A 209 -5.24 -15.88 -10.45
N PRO A 210 -4.02 -15.41 -10.79
CA PRO A 210 -3.07 -16.21 -11.56
C PRO A 210 -2.66 -17.50 -10.83
N PHE A 211 -2.52 -17.41 -9.51
CA PHE A 211 -2.14 -18.57 -8.69
C PHE A 211 -3.31 -19.52 -8.47
N ALA A 212 -4.54 -19.05 -8.44
CA ALA A 212 -5.73 -19.89 -8.44
C ALA A 212 -5.83 -20.73 -9.72
N ILE A 213 -5.61 -20.11 -10.90
CA ILE A 213 -5.55 -20.82 -12.17
C ILE A 213 -4.43 -21.86 -12.17
N HIS A 214 -3.23 -21.47 -11.72
CA HIS A 214 -2.11 -22.41 -11.56
C HIS A 214 -2.42 -23.51 -10.55
N GLY A 215 -3.08 -23.17 -9.44
CA GLY A 215 -3.51 -24.12 -8.39
C GLY A 215 -4.50 -25.16 -8.92
N LEU A 216 -5.50 -24.76 -9.69
CA LEU A 216 -6.45 -25.67 -10.36
C LEU A 216 -5.73 -26.63 -11.29
N TYR A 217 -4.75 -26.15 -12.06
CA TYR A 217 -3.90 -27.00 -12.88
C TYR A 217 -3.12 -28.03 -12.03
N LEU A 218 -2.55 -27.60 -10.88
CA LEU A 218 -1.81 -28.49 -9.97
C LEU A 218 -2.73 -29.48 -9.23
N LEU A 219 -3.94 -29.10 -8.90
CA LEU A 219 -4.96 -30.01 -8.34
C LEU A 219 -5.35 -31.09 -9.36
N TRP A 220 -5.33 -30.78 -10.63
CA TRP A 220 -5.62 -31.74 -11.69
C TRP A 220 -4.40 -32.62 -12.04
N ARG A 221 -3.21 -32.04 -12.21
CA ARG A 221 -2.01 -32.70 -12.77
C ARG A 221 -0.90 -32.99 -11.74
N GLY A 222 -0.95 -32.39 -10.55
CA GLY A 222 0.09 -32.54 -9.52
C GLY A 222 0.06 -33.90 -8.84
N ASP A 223 1.14 -34.21 -8.16
CA ASP A 223 1.19 -35.36 -7.23
C ASP A 223 0.34 -35.10 -5.98
N THR A 224 0.07 -36.14 -5.21
CA THR A 224 -0.80 -36.06 -4.01
C THR A 224 -0.26 -35.09 -2.97
N ALA A 225 1.05 -34.94 -2.81
CA ALA A 225 1.65 -34.03 -1.84
C ALA A 225 1.46 -32.58 -2.26
N VAL A 226 1.66 -32.26 -3.55
CA VAL A 226 1.41 -30.92 -4.10
C VAL A 226 -0.08 -30.57 -4.04
N ARG A 227 -0.97 -31.50 -4.39
CA ARG A 227 -2.43 -31.29 -4.29
C ARG A 227 -2.85 -30.91 -2.87
N ARG A 228 -2.37 -31.66 -1.87
CA ARG A 228 -2.67 -31.38 -0.44
C ARG A 228 -2.17 -30.00 -0.02
N ARG A 229 -0.96 -29.59 -0.43
CA ARG A 229 -0.38 -28.28 -0.12
C ARG A 229 -1.16 -27.13 -0.76
N VAL A 230 -1.56 -27.30 -2.03
CA VAL A 230 -2.39 -26.31 -2.75
C VAL A 230 -3.76 -26.18 -2.07
N ALA A 231 -4.42 -27.33 -1.74
CA ALA A 231 -5.70 -27.32 -1.03
C ALA A 231 -5.58 -26.67 0.36
N ALA A 232 -4.50 -26.96 1.11
CA ALA A 232 -4.25 -26.36 2.42
C ALA A 232 -4.04 -24.84 2.31
N ALA A 233 -3.23 -24.36 1.35
CA ALA A 233 -3.03 -22.93 1.14
C ALA A 233 -4.33 -22.22 0.78
N GLY A 234 -5.14 -22.82 -0.11
CA GLY A 234 -6.46 -22.30 -0.47
C GLY A 234 -7.43 -22.26 0.71
N ALA A 235 -7.50 -23.36 1.49
CA ALA A 235 -8.37 -23.43 2.67
C ALA A 235 -8.01 -22.38 3.74
N ILE A 236 -6.72 -22.17 4.01
CA ILE A 236 -6.25 -21.15 4.95
C ILE A 236 -6.58 -19.75 4.43
N ALA A 237 -6.31 -19.47 3.14
CA ALA A 237 -6.61 -18.17 2.55
C ALA A 237 -8.10 -17.85 2.57
N LEU A 238 -8.96 -18.81 2.23
CA LEU A 238 -10.42 -18.67 2.30
C LEU A 238 -10.90 -18.54 3.73
N GLY A 239 -10.39 -19.34 4.66
CA GLY A 239 -10.74 -19.25 6.09
C GLY A 239 -10.45 -17.86 6.67
N LEU A 240 -9.27 -17.31 6.38
CA LEU A 240 -8.97 -15.92 6.77
C LEU A 240 -9.83 -14.90 6.00
N GLY A 241 -10.10 -15.12 4.72
CA GLY A 241 -10.99 -14.26 3.94
C GLY A 241 -12.40 -14.18 4.51
N MET A 242 -12.89 -15.23 5.17
CA MET A 242 -14.19 -15.23 5.87
C MET A 242 -14.24 -14.31 7.09
N PHE A 243 -13.11 -13.82 7.57
CA PHE A 243 -13.12 -12.74 8.57
C PHE A 243 -13.55 -11.39 8.00
N VAL A 244 -13.60 -11.20 6.68
CA VAL A 244 -14.15 -9.96 6.08
C VAL A 244 -15.65 -9.85 6.36
N PRO A 245 -16.52 -10.82 5.98
CA PRO A 245 -17.93 -10.76 6.34
C PRO A 245 -18.18 -10.84 7.85
N ALA A 246 -17.34 -11.52 8.62
CA ALA A 246 -17.43 -11.51 10.09
C ALA A 246 -17.16 -10.11 10.67
N TRP A 247 -16.18 -9.39 10.14
CA TRP A 247 -15.90 -8.01 10.50
C TRP A 247 -17.07 -7.08 10.08
N GLN A 248 -17.62 -7.24 8.86
CA GLN A 248 -18.80 -6.50 8.41
C GLN A 248 -19.96 -6.69 9.38
N TYR A 249 -20.22 -7.94 9.78
CA TYR A 249 -21.25 -8.26 10.77
C TYR A 249 -20.98 -7.58 12.13
N ALA A 250 -19.76 -7.62 12.63
CA ALA A 250 -19.37 -6.98 13.89
C ALA A 250 -19.57 -5.46 13.85
N MET A 251 -19.35 -4.82 12.69
CA MET A 251 -19.53 -3.37 12.50
C MET A 251 -20.99 -2.98 12.31
N THR A 252 -21.72 -3.69 11.44
CA THR A 252 -23.01 -3.26 10.91
C THR A 252 -24.21 -4.09 11.39
N GLY A 253 -23.98 -5.30 11.89
CA GLY A 253 -25.02 -6.30 12.16
C GLY A 253 -25.43 -7.12 10.93
N ASP A 254 -24.87 -6.82 9.74
CA ASP A 254 -25.14 -7.54 8.50
C ASP A 254 -23.80 -7.96 7.83
N PRO A 255 -23.53 -9.25 7.63
CA PRO A 255 -22.28 -9.73 7.04
C PRO A 255 -22.12 -9.36 5.55
N LEU A 256 -23.17 -8.92 4.88
CA LEU A 256 -23.19 -8.54 3.46
C LEU A 256 -23.17 -7.01 3.26
N LEU A 257 -23.39 -6.24 4.32
CA LEU A 257 -23.35 -4.78 4.24
C LEU A 257 -21.89 -4.30 4.27
N ASN A 258 -21.42 -3.86 3.12
CA ASN A 258 -20.07 -3.33 3.00
C ASN A 258 -19.98 -1.90 3.57
N PRO A 259 -19.15 -1.62 4.60
CA PRO A 259 -18.99 -0.29 5.20
C PRO A 259 -18.59 0.82 4.21
N TYR A 260 -17.98 0.49 3.09
CA TYR A 260 -17.70 1.48 2.03
C TYR A 260 -18.98 2.14 1.52
N THR A 261 -20.08 1.38 1.41
CA THR A 261 -21.38 1.90 0.93
C THR A 261 -22.12 2.74 1.96
N LEU A 262 -21.70 2.70 3.23
CA LEU A 262 -22.25 3.58 4.28
C LEU A 262 -21.65 4.99 4.19
N TRP A 263 -20.43 5.12 3.68
CA TRP A 263 -19.82 6.44 3.41
C TRP A 263 -20.29 7.02 2.07
N TRP A 264 -20.17 6.21 0.99
CA TRP A 264 -20.71 6.54 -0.32
C TRP A 264 -21.58 5.39 -0.82
N PRO A 265 -22.90 5.58 -0.98
CA PRO A 265 -23.82 4.52 -1.42
C PRO A 265 -23.44 3.88 -2.76
N TYR A 266 -22.74 4.62 -3.59
CA TYR A 266 -22.22 4.20 -4.90
C TYR A 266 -20.84 3.54 -4.87
N ASP A 267 -20.17 3.44 -3.70
CA ASP A 267 -18.84 2.80 -3.58
C ASP A 267 -18.97 1.27 -3.61
N ARG A 268 -19.35 0.76 -4.76
CA ARG A 268 -19.64 -0.65 -5.04
C ARG A 268 -18.74 -1.17 -6.15
N LEU A 269 -18.37 -2.45 -6.05
CA LEU A 269 -17.68 -3.18 -7.10
C LEU A 269 -18.66 -3.63 -8.18
N GLY A 270 -18.28 -3.47 -9.46
CA GLY A 270 -19.09 -3.91 -10.60
C GLY A 270 -19.38 -2.79 -11.59
N PHE A 271 -20.40 -3.01 -12.40
CA PHE A 271 -20.79 -2.11 -13.49
C PHE A 271 -22.28 -1.81 -13.42
N GLY A 272 -22.69 -0.71 -14.03
CA GLY A 272 -24.09 -0.29 -14.14
C GLY A 272 -24.50 0.74 -13.09
N PRO A 273 -25.80 1.14 -13.09
CA PRO A 273 -26.33 2.13 -12.17
C PRO A 273 -26.07 1.80 -10.69
N GLY A 274 -25.78 2.81 -9.89
CA GLY A 274 -25.43 2.66 -8.47
C GLY A 274 -23.98 2.24 -8.19
N HIS A 275 -23.13 2.11 -9.22
CA HIS A 275 -21.70 1.90 -9.11
C HIS A 275 -20.98 3.16 -9.59
N GLY A 276 -20.37 3.91 -8.66
CA GLY A 276 -19.71 5.20 -8.96
C GLY A 276 -20.70 6.38 -9.08
N VAL A 277 -20.13 7.56 -9.30
CA VAL A 277 -20.79 8.87 -9.15
C VAL A 277 -21.70 9.29 -10.31
N THR A 278 -21.69 8.59 -11.44
CA THR A 278 -22.51 8.95 -12.61
C THR A 278 -23.88 8.28 -12.59
N GLU A 279 -24.91 8.90 -13.17
CA GLU A 279 -26.27 8.33 -13.27
C GLU A 279 -26.30 6.95 -13.95
N ASN A 280 -25.52 6.79 -15.02
CA ASN A 280 -25.35 5.50 -15.71
C ASN A 280 -24.45 4.52 -14.95
N GLY A 281 -23.89 4.95 -13.82
CA GLY A 281 -22.94 4.20 -13.02
C GLY A 281 -21.61 3.95 -13.72
N HIS A 282 -20.88 2.96 -13.21
CA HIS A 282 -19.60 2.55 -13.77
C HIS A 282 -19.79 1.71 -15.05
N THR A 283 -19.13 2.09 -16.12
CA THR A 283 -19.22 1.44 -17.42
C THR A 283 -17.85 0.95 -17.88
N LEU A 284 -17.79 0.05 -18.87
CA LEU A 284 -16.52 -0.36 -19.50
C LEU A 284 -15.75 0.83 -20.09
N LYS A 285 -16.45 1.84 -20.60
CA LYS A 285 -15.84 3.09 -21.07
C LYS A 285 -15.17 3.84 -19.92
N GLN A 286 -15.85 3.94 -18.76
CA GLN A 286 -15.29 4.55 -17.55
C GLN A 286 -14.08 3.76 -17.03
N ALA A 287 -14.16 2.43 -16.99
CA ALA A 287 -13.06 1.55 -16.62
C ALA A 287 -11.82 1.78 -17.51
N TYR A 288 -12.02 1.88 -18.82
CA TYR A 288 -10.96 2.21 -19.77
C TYR A 288 -10.32 3.58 -19.48
N PHE A 289 -11.13 4.62 -19.23
CA PHE A 289 -10.63 5.95 -18.91
C PHE A 289 -9.87 5.97 -17.57
N ASN A 290 -10.39 5.32 -16.54
CA ASN A 290 -9.73 5.20 -15.24
C ASN A 290 -8.36 4.53 -15.37
N THR A 291 -8.29 3.42 -16.11
CA THR A 291 -7.04 2.70 -16.37
C THR A 291 -6.07 3.53 -17.21
N ARG A 292 -6.57 4.15 -18.28
CA ARG A 292 -5.78 5.05 -19.14
C ARG A 292 -5.25 6.27 -18.38
N ARG A 293 -5.95 6.74 -17.35
CA ARG A 293 -5.49 7.85 -16.49
C ARG A 293 -4.47 7.37 -15.45
N SER A 294 -4.65 6.17 -14.90
CA SER A 294 -3.78 5.60 -13.86
C SER A 294 -2.43 5.13 -14.40
N LEU A 295 -2.41 4.38 -15.51
CA LEU A 295 -1.18 3.78 -16.04
C LEU A 295 -0.10 4.78 -16.46
N PRO A 296 -0.39 5.95 -17.08
CA PRO A 296 0.64 6.93 -17.42
C PRO A 296 1.42 7.46 -16.22
N GLY A 297 0.80 7.56 -15.03
CA GLY A 297 1.52 7.81 -13.79
C GLY A 297 2.60 6.77 -13.54
N GLY A 298 2.30 5.48 -13.84
CA GLY A 298 3.27 4.40 -13.76
C GLY A 298 4.39 4.46 -14.79
N PHE A 299 4.18 5.08 -15.96
CA PHE A 299 5.25 5.28 -16.93
C PHE A 299 6.38 6.20 -16.42
N GLY A 300 6.03 7.20 -15.59
CA GLY A 300 7.04 8.04 -14.95
C GLY A 300 7.55 7.43 -13.66
N ASP A 301 6.65 7.19 -12.74
CA ASP A 301 6.97 6.86 -11.34
C ASP A 301 7.54 5.45 -11.13
N LEU A 302 7.41 4.50 -12.10
CA LEU A 302 7.94 3.15 -11.89
C LEU A 302 9.45 3.15 -11.57
N PHE A 303 10.27 3.87 -12.36
CA PHE A 303 11.71 3.99 -12.12
C PHE A 303 12.23 5.43 -12.22
N GLY A 304 11.34 6.42 -12.38
CA GLY A 304 11.75 7.81 -12.56
C GLY A 304 12.44 8.09 -13.89
N TRP A 305 12.23 7.25 -14.89
CA TRP A 305 12.82 7.39 -16.23
C TRP A 305 11.87 8.06 -17.22
N TRP A 306 11.06 8.97 -16.71
CA TRP A 306 10.03 9.65 -17.46
C TRP A 306 9.16 8.63 -18.24
N LYS A 307 8.83 8.89 -19.51
CA LYS A 307 7.96 8.00 -20.31
C LYS A 307 8.60 6.66 -20.71
N VAL A 308 9.89 6.45 -20.43
CA VAL A 308 10.61 5.23 -20.82
C VAL A 308 10.84 4.22 -19.69
N SER A 309 10.23 4.42 -18.51
CA SER A 309 10.37 3.49 -17.38
C SER A 309 9.99 2.03 -17.71
N TRP A 310 9.17 1.82 -18.72
CA TRP A 310 8.72 0.48 -19.15
C TRP A 310 9.53 -0.11 -20.31
N ILE A 311 10.59 0.55 -20.74
CA ILE A 311 11.36 0.17 -21.96
C ILE A 311 11.90 -1.26 -21.91
N PHE A 312 12.22 -1.79 -20.73
CA PHE A 312 12.77 -3.14 -20.58
C PHE A 312 11.71 -4.24 -20.47
N LEU A 313 10.42 -3.90 -20.25
CA LEU A 313 9.35 -4.88 -20.07
C LEU A 313 9.13 -5.77 -21.31
N PRO A 314 9.07 -5.27 -22.56
CA PRO A 314 8.91 -6.12 -23.75
C PRO A 314 10.03 -7.14 -23.88
N PHE A 315 11.28 -6.72 -23.62
CA PHE A 315 12.45 -7.61 -23.66
C PHE A 315 12.41 -8.63 -22.52
N GLY A 316 11.92 -8.21 -21.34
CA GLY A 316 11.71 -9.10 -20.20
C GLY A 316 10.65 -10.16 -20.49
N LEU A 317 9.53 -9.80 -21.07
CA LEU A 317 8.48 -10.75 -21.50
C LEU A 317 9.01 -11.75 -22.55
N TRP A 318 9.77 -11.26 -23.53
CA TRP A 318 10.43 -12.12 -24.50
C TRP A 318 11.41 -13.09 -23.86
N ALA A 319 12.23 -12.60 -22.93
CA ALA A 319 13.17 -13.39 -22.16
C ALA A 319 12.47 -14.45 -21.28
N ALA A 320 11.33 -14.07 -20.68
CA ALA A 320 10.53 -14.92 -19.80
C ALA A 320 9.72 -16.01 -20.52
N ARG A 321 9.55 -15.97 -21.84
CA ARG A 321 8.63 -16.84 -22.60
C ARG A 321 8.76 -18.34 -22.35
N ARG A 322 9.93 -18.80 -21.93
CA ARG A 322 10.20 -20.20 -21.58
C ARG A 322 10.25 -20.46 -20.07
N ASN A 323 10.21 -19.42 -19.25
CA ASN A 323 10.25 -19.53 -17.79
C ASN A 323 8.86 -19.39 -17.19
N LYS A 324 8.15 -20.52 -17.03
CA LYS A 324 6.76 -20.56 -16.53
C LYS A 324 6.61 -19.91 -15.15
N ARG A 325 7.63 -20.00 -14.28
CA ARG A 325 7.60 -19.39 -12.94
C ARG A 325 7.67 -17.86 -13.02
N LEU A 326 8.54 -17.33 -13.87
CA LEU A 326 8.62 -15.89 -14.10
C LEU A 326 7.36 -15.35 -14.77
N LEU A 327 6.76 -16.09 -15.72
CA LEU A 327 5.49 -15.72 -16.34
C LEU A 327 4.33 -15.71 -15.32
N LEU A 328 4.30 -16.66 -14.40
CA LEU A 328 3.31 -16.66 -13.29
C LEU A 328 3.45 -15.42 -12.41
N LEU A 329 4.67 -15.02 -12.05
CA LEU A 329 4.90 -13.79 -11.29
C LEU A 329 4.56 -12.55 -12.12
N ALA A 330 4.91 -12.53 -13.40
CA ALA A 330 4.64 -11.43 -14.31
C ALA A 330 3.14 -11.20 -14.53
N SER A 331 2.32 -12.25 -14.44
CA SER A 331 0.87 -12.16 -14.64
C SER A 331 0.12 -11.47 -13.48
N VAL A 332 0.75 -11.23 -12.33
CA VAL A 332 0.10 -10.56 -11.19
C VAL A 332 -0.24 -9.11 -11.51
N PHE A 333 0.67 -8.35 -12.13
CA PHE A 333 0.40 -6.96 -12.48
C PHE A 333 -0.79 -6.81 -13.45
N PRO A 334 -0.84 -7.50 -14.61
CA PRO A 334 -2.01 -7.43 -15.49
C PRO A 334 -3.28 -8.01 -14.87
N SER A 335 -3.18 -8.98 -13.96
CA SER A 335 -4.33 -9.48 -13.20
C SER A 335 -4.92 -8.41 -12.27
N LEU A 336 -4.08 -7.64 -11.59
CA LEU A 336 -4.51 -6.49 -10.79
C LEU A 336 -5.22 -5.45 -11.68
N VAL A 337 -4.63 -5.11 -12.84
CA VAL A 337 -5.27 -4.20 -13.79
C VAL A 337 -6.65 -4.72 -14.21
N LEU A 338 -6.75 -6.01 -14.55
CA LEU A 338 -8.01 -6.64 -14.97
C LEU A 338 -9.07 -6.57 -13.86
N VAL A 339 -8.71 -6.92 -12.63
CA VAL A 339 -9.67 -6.96 -11.50
C VAL A 339 -10.13 -5.55 -11.13
N TYR A 340 -9.25 -4.57 -11.16
CA TYR A 340 -9.59 -3.18 -10.88
C TYR A 340 -10.38 -2.48 -12.00
N LEU A 341 -10.57 -3.10 -13.18
CA LEU A 341 -11.56 -2.63 -14.16
C LEU A 341 -12.98 -2.59 -13.58
N ALA A 342 -13.28 -3.44 -12.59
CA ALA A 342 -14.57 -3.47 -11.92
C ALA A 342 -14.72 -2.41 -10.81
N TYR A 343 -13.70 -1.59 -10.55
CA TYR A 343 -13.77 -0.53 -9.56
C TYR A 343 -13.99 0.83 -10.22
N TRP A 344 -14.95 1.57 -9.72
CA TRP A 344 -15.49 2.77 -10.35
C TRP A 344 -14.52 3.96 -10.44
N ILE A 345 -13.46 3.97 -9.65
CA ILE A 345 -12.45 5.03 -9.63
C ILE A 345 -11.04 4.47 -9.91
N GLY A 346 -10.22 5.23 -10.64
CA GLY A 346 -8.79 4.95 -10.83
C GLY A 346 -7.93 5.51 -9.72
N SER A 347 -6.62 5.21 -9.74
CA SER A 347 -5.64 5.78 -8.84
C SER A 347 -4.47 6.36 -9.61
N TRP A 348 -4.09 7.60 -9.27
CA TRP A 348 -2.98 8.31 -9.89
C TRP A 348 -2.06 8.99 -8.87
N LEU A 349 -2.56 9.23 -7.66
CA LEU A 349 -1.80 9.82 -6.58
C LEU A 349 -0.80 8.79 -6.04
N PHE A 350 0.44 9.19 -5.86
CA PHE A 350 1.58 8.29 -5.56
C PHE A 350 1.80 7.20 -6.63
N GLY A 351 1.49 7.52 -7.91
CA GLY A 351 1.48 6.58 -9.01
C GLY A 351 0.19 5.72 -9.06
N PRO A 352 0.12 4.68 -9.89
CA PRO A 352 -1.02 3.77 -10.03
C PRO A 352 -1.13 2.80 -8.85
N ARG A 353 -1.37 3.35 -7.65
CA ARG A 353 -1.25 2.62 -6.36
C ARG A 353 -2.11 1.36 -6.26
N TYR A 354 -3.23 1.27 -6.99
CA TYR A 354 -4.07 0.06 -6.99
C TYR A 354 -3.38 -1.18 -7.58
N TYR A 355 -2.26 -0.99 -8.28
CA TYR A 355 -1.47 -2.08 -8.87
C TYR A 355 -0.11 -2.25 -8.17
N TYR A 356 0.11 -1.55 -7.05
CA TYR A 356 1.38 -1.52 -6.34
C TYR A 356 1.82 -2.90 -5.85
N GLU A 357 0.89 -3.75 -5.44
CA GLU A 357 1.15 -5.10 -4.95
C GLU A 357 1.70 -6.04 -6.03
N GLY A 358 1.65 -5.62 -7.30
CA GLY A 358 2.29 -6.27 -8.44
C GLY A 358 3.64 -5.69 -8.85
N LEU A 359 4.24 -4.77 -8.07
CA LEU A 359 5.50 -4.09 -8.41
C LEU A 359 6.65 -5.06 -8.71
N TYR A 360 6.78 -6.15 -7.94
CA TYR A 360 7.80 -7.17 -8.21
C TYR A 360 7.67 -7.82 -9.59
N SER A 361 6.47 -7.89 -10.17
CA SER A 361 6.27 -8.38 -11.56
C SER A 361 7.03 -7.51 -12.55
N LEU A 362 6.92 -6.18 -12.40
CA LEU A 362 7.54 -5.20 -13.29
C LEU A 362 9.05 -5.13 -13.08
N THR A 363 9.53 -5.17 -11.83
CA THR A 363 10.97 -5.10 -11.53
C THR A 363 11.70 -6.37 -11.96
N LEU A 364 11.10 -7.55 -11.77
CA LEU A 364 11.66 -8.82 -12.24
C LEU A 364 11.70 -8.91 -13.76
N LEU A 365 10.64 -8.49 -14.45
CA LEU A 365 10.62 -8.42 -15.92
C LEU A 365 11.66 -7.43 -16.43
N SER A 366 11.78 -6.25 -15.81
CA SER A 366 12.78 -5.26 -16.21
C SER A 366 14.20 -5.80 -16.01
N ALA A 367 14.48 -6.46 -14.88
CA ALA A 367 15.76 -7.11 -14.65
C ALA A 367 16.07 -8.22 -15.68
N ALA A 368 15.06 -9.02 -16.05
CA ALA A 368 15.19 -10.03 -17.10
C ALA A 368 15.43 -9.39 -18.47
N GLY A 369 14.77 -8.28 -18.80
CA GLY A 369 14.95 -7.53 -20.04
C GLY A 369 16.35 -6.92 -20.16
N ILE A 370 16.84 -6.30 -19.09
CA ILE A 370 18.22 -5.78 -19.01
C ILE A 370 19.22 -6.91 -19.20
N ALA A 371 19.01 -8.05 -18.51
CA ALA A 371 19.88 -9.22 -18.63
C ALA A 371 19.91 -9.77 -20.06
N TRP A 372 18.75 -9.88 -20.70
CA TRP A 372 18.65 -10.34 -22.07
C TRP A 372 19.37 -9.40 -23.05
N LEU A 373 19.18 -8.10 -22.91
CA LEU A 373 19.89 -7.09 -23.70
C LEU A 373 21.40 -7.12 -23.45
N ALA A 374 21.85 -7.36 -22.22
CA ALA A 374 23.27 -7.48 -21.87
C ALA A 374 23.88 -8.84 -22.28
N GLY A 375 23.07 -9.81 -22.74
CA GLY A 375 23.53 -11.17 -23.05
C GLY A 375 23.88 -12.00 -21.80
N TRP A 376 23.27 -11.70 -20.65
CA TRP A 376 23.46 -12.47 -19.43
C TRP A 376 22.54 -13.68 -19.35
N PRO A 377 23.00 -14.78 -18.69
CA PRO A 377 22.17 -15.96 -18.49
C PRO A 377 21.01 -15.66 -17.54
N LEU A 378 19.83 -16.19 -17.87
CA LEU A 378 18.57 -15.99 -17.11
C LEU A 378 18.22 -17.19 -16.22
N GLY A 379 18.89 -18.35 -16.38
CA GLY A 379 18.60 -19.59 -15.66
C GLY A 379 19.21 -19.64 -14.27
N THR A 380 18.61 -20.46 -13.39
CA THR A 380 19.19 -20.88 -12.11
C THR A 380 20.19 -22.04 -12.38
N GLU A 381 21.22 -22.19 -11.51
CA GLU A 381 22.20 -23.29 -11.60
C GLU A 381 21.57 -24.69 -11.52
N SER A 382 20.32 -24.79 -11.10
CA SER A 382 19.55 -26.02 -10.95
C SER A 382 18.51 -26.26 -12.06
N ASP A 383 18.58 -25.58 -13.20
CA ASP A 383 17.66 -25.82 -14.31
C ASP A 383 18.09 -27.07 -15.09
N PRO A 384 17.32 -28.20 -15.03
CA PRO A 384 17.67 -29.46 -15.72
C PRO A 384 17.70 -29.32 -17.26
N SER A 385 17.15 -28.24 -17.80
CA SER A 385 17.14 -27.98 -19.26
C SER A 385 18.43 -27.30 -19.75
N MET A 386 19.30 -26.89 -18.84
CA MET A 386 20.63 -26.35 -19.18
C MET A 386 21.63 -27.50 -19.30
N PRO A 387 22.41 -27.57 -20.39
CA PRO A 387 23.50 -28.54 -20.50
C PRO A 387 24.43 -28.38 -19.29
N SER A 388 24.74 -29.48 -18.59
CA SER A 388 25.60 -29.54 -17.39
C SER A 388 27.02 -29.00 -17.56
N GLY A 389 27.36 -28.39 -18.67
CA GLY A 389 28.63 -27.70 -18.96
C GLY A 389 28.51 -26.21 -19.25
N ALA A 390 27.29 -25.67 -19.36
CA ALA A 390 27.08 -24.28 -19.77
C ALA A 390 27.45 -23.23 -18.70
N LEU A 391 27.66 -23.66 -17.46
CA LEU A 391 28.03 -22.81 -16.32
C LEU A 391 29.50 -22.95 -15.89
N ASN A 392 30.29 -23.73 -16.65
CA ASN A 392 31.72 -23.74 -16.42
C ASN A 392 32.27 -22.33 -16.68
N GLN A 393 32.90 -21.73 -15.68
CA GLN A 393 33.42 -20.34 -15.69
C GLN A 393 34.35 -20.01 -16.89
N SER A 394 34.72 -21.00 -17.69
CA SER A 394 35.59 -20.86 -18.85
C SER A 394 34.86 -20.42 -20.14
N SER A 395 33.53 -20.55 -20.25
CA SER A 395 32.76 -20.08 -21.42
C SER A 395 32.36 -18.60 -21.33
N PHE A 396 32.59 -17.93 -20.20
CA PHE A 396 32.50 -16.48 -20.03
C PHE A 396 33.75 -15.71 -20.53
N ARG A 397 34.57 -16.29 -21.42
CA ARG A 397 35.43 -15.49 -22.27
C ARG A 397 34.54 -14.69 -23.22
N SER A 398 33.97 -13.60 -22.66
CA SER A 398 33.21 -12.64 -23.44
C SER A 398 34.11 -12.18 -24.60
N THR A 399 33.69 -12.42 -25.81
CA THR A 399 34.25 -11.76 -26.98
C THR A 399 34.30 -10.25 -26.71
N GLN A 400 35.22 -9.52 -27.31
CA GLN A 400 35.30 -8.07 -27.12
C GLN A 400 33.96 -7.37 -27.38
N SER A 401 33.18 -7.87 -28.37
CA SER A 401 31.80 -7.42 -28.67
C SER A 401 30.81 -7.69 -27.53
N GLY A 402 30.96 -8.82 -26.82
CA GLY A 402 30.11 -9.13 -25.65
C GLY A 402 30.33 -8.20 -24.46
N ARG A 403 31.61 -7.86 -24.18
CA ARG A 403 31.96 -6.90 -23.13
C ARG A 403 31.45 -5.49 -23.46
N LEU A 404 31.58 -5.06 -24.71
CA LEU A 404 31.07 -3.77 -25.16
C LEU A 404 29.56 -3.69 -24.99
N ARG A 405 28.81 -4.73 -25.43
CA ARG A 405 27.36 -4.83 -25.27
C ARG A 405 26.94 -4.72 -23.79
N GLN A 406 27.60 -5.45 -22.90
CA GLN A 406 27.35 -5.37 -21.46
C GLN A 406 27.61 -3.97 -20.89
N ALA A 407 28.74 -3.38 -21.24
CA ALA A 407 29.11 -2.03 -20.82
C ALA A 407 28.09 -0.97 -21.29
N LEU A 408 27.64 -1.07 -22.56
CA LEU A 408 26.64 -0.16 -23.10
C LEU A 408 25.30 -0.28 -22.38
N VAL A 409 24.79 -1.52 -22.16
CA VAL A 409 23.52 -1.73 -21.45
C VAL A 409 23.60 -1.25 -19.99
N LEU A 410 24.67 -1.59 -19.27
CA LEU A 410 24.87 -1.15 -17.90
C LEU A 410 25.08 0.35 -17.80
N GLY A 411 25.85 0.94 -18.71
CA GLY A 411 26.04 2.38 -18.80
C GLY A 411 24.72 3.11 -19.04
N PHE A 412 23.89 2.59 -19.95
CA PHE A 412 22.55 3.14 -20.19
C PHE A 412 21.65 3.06 -18.94
N VAL A 413 21.59 1.90 -18.26
CA VAL A 413 20.84 1.75 -17.00
C VAL A 413 21.37 2.68 -15.92
N ALA A 414 22.70 2.81 -15.78
CA ALA A 414 23.32 3.72 -14.82
C ALA A 414 22.95 5.19 -15.08
N ILE A 415 22.94 5.60 -16.36
CA ILE A 415 22.49 6.95 -16.78
C ILE A 415 21.02 7.16 -16.40
N LEU A 416 20.14 6.18 -16.65
CA LEU A 416 18.73 6.27 -16.29
C LEU A 416 18.52 6.37 -14.77
N VAL A 417 19.28 5.59 -13.99
CA VAL A 417 19.24 5.67 -12.52
C VAL A 417 19.76 7.02 -12.02
N ALA A 418 20.88 7.51 -12.58
CA ALA A 418 21.40 8.83 -12.25
C ALA A 418 20.41 9.94 -12.60
N TYR A 419 19.76 9.86 -13.77
CA TYR A 419 18.68 10.79 -14.15
C TYR A 419 17.53 10.76 -13.15
N ASN A 420 17.07 9.56 -12.73
CA ASN A 420 16.04 9.44 -11.71
C ASN A 420 16.45 10.18 -10.42
N LEU A 421 17.62 9.83 -9.88
CA LEU A 421 18.05 10.34 -8.57
C LEU A 421 18.36 11.85 -8.59
N ALA A 422 18.85 12.39 -9.71
CA ALA A 422 19.26 13.79 -9.81
C ALA A 422 18.19 14.71 -10.38
N VAL A 423 17.31 14.20 -11.27
CA VAL A 423 16.40 15.05 -12.07
C VAL A 423 14.93 14.74 -11.80
N TYR A 424 14.54 13.46 -11.72
CA TYR A 424 13.14 13.09 -11.60
C TYR A 424 12.65 13.03 -10.15
N LEU A 425 13.37 12.31 -9.29
CA LEU A 425 12.94 12.05 -7.91
C LEU A 425 12.86 13.31 -7.03
N PRO A 426 13.83 14.24 -7.03
CA PRO A 426 13.77 15.40 -6.14
C PRO A 426 12.53 16.28 -6.35
N PRO A 427 12.19 16.78 -7.56
CA PRO A 427 10.99 17.56 -7.76
C PRO A 427 9.71 16.74 -7.54
N ARG A 428 9.75 15.41 -7.78
CA ARG A 428 8.62 14.53 -7.52
C ARG A 428 8.31 14.42 -6.03
N LEU A 429 9.34 14.32 -5.17
CA LEU A 429 9.20 14.33 -3.72
C LEU A 429 8.79 15.72 -3.22
N GLN A 430 9.42 16.79 -3.72
CA GLN A 430 9.09 18.16 -3.33
C GLN A 430 7.62 18.49 -3.65
N GLY A 431 7.08 18.00 -4.75
CA GLY A 431 5.66 18.17 -5.11
C GLY A 431 4.68 17.42 -4.20
N MET A 432 5.18 16.58 -3.27
CA MET A 432 4.37 15.89 -2.27
C MET A 432 4.41 16.58 -0.90
N VAL A 433 5.38 17.45 -0.65
CA VAL A 433 5.50 18.19 0.61
C VAL A 433 4.29 19.10 0.77
N GLY A 434 3.58 18.96 1.89
CA GLY A 434 2.37 19.74 2.17
C GLY A 434 1.19 19.41 1.26
N LEU A 435 1.15 18.20 0.69
CA LEU A 435 0.02 17.72 -0.10
C LEU A 435 -1.29 17.91 0.69
N TYR A 436 -2.32 18.46 0.04
CA TYR A 436 -3.59 18.82 0.67
C TYR A 436 -3.45 19.75 1.90
N SER A 437 -2.43 20.60 1.90
CA SER A 437 -2.13 21.53 2.99
C SER A 437 -1.83 20.86 4.33
N VAL A 438 -1.53 19.56 4.34
CA VAL A 438 -1.14 18.84 5.57
C VAL A 438 0.33 19.15 5.88
N ARG A 439 0.55 19.82 7.03
CA ARG A 439 1.86 20.20 7.52
C ARG A 439 1.87 20.26 9.04
N SER A 440 2.99 19.93 9.65
CA SER A 440 3.21 20.02 11.08
C SER A 440 3.07 21.46 11.63
N GLU A 441 3.41 22.47 10.81
CA GLU A 441 3.22 23.90 11.15
C GLU A 441 1.76 24.21 11.56
N ARG A 442 0.77 23.48 11.03
CA ARG A 442 -0.64 23.66 11.40
C ARG A 442 -0.98 23.17 12.82
N LEU A 443 -0.13 22.37 13.42
CA LEU A 443 -0.28 21.85 14.76
C LEU A 443 0.36 22.77 15.81
N GLU A 444 1.34 23.60 15.40
CA GLU A 444 2.10 24.48 16.30
C GLU A 444 1.23 25.38 17.18
N PRO A 445 0.11 26.01 16.67
CA PRO A 445 -0.75 26.84 17.51
C PRO A 445 -1.23 26.12 18.77
N PHE A 446 -1.51 24.80 18.67
CA PHE A 446 -2.04 23.97 19.76
C PHE A 446 -0.94 23.32 20.60
N LEU A 447 0.26 23.14 20.06
CA LEU A 447 1.40 22.56 20.77
C LEU A 447 2.19 23.58 21.58
N SER A 448 1.93 24.88 21.39
CA SER A 448 2.60 25.95 22.12
C SER A 448 2.30 25.90 23.61
N PRO A 449 3.26 26.24 24.50
CA PRO A 449 3.01 26.31 25.96
C PRO A 449 1.86 27.24 26.33
N ALA A 450 1.63 28.31 25.57
CA ALA A 450 0.52 29.23 25.77
C ALA A 450 -0.84 28.56 25.50
N ALA A 451 -0.96 27.74 24.43
CA ALA A 451 -2.19 27.03 24.14
C ALA A 451 -2.48 25.92 25.16
N GLN A 452 -1.44 25.23 25.63
CA GLN A 452 -1.59 24.13 26.61
C GLN A 452 -2.22 24.60 27.95
N GLN A 453 -2.19 25.89 28.27
CA GLN A 453 -2.90 26.45 29.43
C GLN A 453 -4.43 26.45 29.28
N TYR A 454 -4.92 26.32 28.03
CA TYR A 454 -6.35 26.25 27.74
C TYR A 454 -6.91 24.83 27.89
N ALA A 455 -6.06 23.81 27.87
CA ALA A 455 -6.49 22.43 28.04
C ALA A 455 -7.08 22.14 29.46
N PRO A 456 -8.11 21.28 29.56
CA PRO A 456 -8.82 20.63 28.49
C PRO A 456 -9.79 21.58 27.74
N ALA A 457 -9.80 21.56 26.43
CA ALA A 457 -10.64 22.43 25.61
C ALA A 457 -11.35 21.72 24.46
N LEU A 458 -12.52 22.24 24.10
CA LEU A 458 -13.26 21.92 22.87
C LEU A 458 -13.01 23.05 21.86
N ILE A 459 -12.50 22.70 20.73
CA ILE A 459 -12.14 23.65 19.66
C ILE A 459 -13.16 23.54 18.52
N VAL A 460 -13.96 24.57 18.35
CA VAL A 460 -14.91 24.70 17.25
C VAL A 460 -14.18 25.30 16.04
N VAL A 461 -13.90 24.48 15.05
CA VAL A 461 -13.16 24.89 13.85
C VAL A 461 -14.14 25.44 12.81
N HIS A 462 -13.99 26.71 12.48
CA HIS A 462 -14.76 27.37 11.44
C HIS A 462 -13.99 27.29 10.10
N THR A 463 -14.46 26.46 9.18
CA THR A 463 -13.82 26.21 7.89
C THR A 463 -14.86 26.03 6.81
N GLY A 464 -14.46 26.13 5.54
CA GLY A 464 -15.23 25.56 4.45
C GLY A 464 -15.39 24.05 4.62
N GLU A 465 -16.32 23.42 3.94
CA GLU A 465 -16.69 22.00 4.16
C GLU A 465 -15.61 20.98 3.77
N LYS A 466 -14.39 21.41 3.42
CA LYS A 466 -13.33 20.51 2.94
C LYS A 466 -12.49 20.01 4.10
N TRP A 467 -12.31 18.70 4.18
CA TRP A 467 -11.49 18.04 5.19
C TRP A 467 -10.04 18.56 5.22
N ILE A 468 -9.50 19.03 4.11
CA ILE A 468 -8.15 19.59 4.00
C ILE A 468 -7.93 20.81 4.90
N ASP A 469 -8.99 21.48 5.31
CA ASP A 469 -8.90 22.68 6.14
C ASP A 469 -8.67 22.33 7.62
N TYR A 470 -9.17 21.19 8.09
CA TYR A 470 -9.09 20.73 9.48
C TYR A 470 -8.41 19.37 9.65
N GLY A 471 -8.19 18.61 8.56
CA GLY A 471 -7.71 17.23 8.63
C GLY A 471 -6.40 17.06 9.37
N THR A 472 -5.48 18.01 9.25
CA THR A 472 -4.22 17.99 10.01
C THR A 472 -4.45 18.03 11.52
N LEU A 473 -5.48 18.76 11.99
CA LEU A 473 -5.80 18.90 13.42
C LEU A 473 -6.27 17.57 14.03
N LEU A 474 -6.75 16.63 13.22
CA LEU A 474 -7.15 15.28 13.66
C LEU A 474 -5.95 14.49 14.22
N GLU A 475 -4.72 14.87 13.91
CA GLU A 475 -3.52 14.29 14.50
C GLU A 475 -3.41 14.56 16.01
N LEU A 476 -4.01 15.66 16.50
CA LEU A 476 -4.08 16.01 17.91
C LEU A 476 -5.30 15.43 18.63
N SER A 477 -6.14 14.71 17.93
CA SER A 477 -7.33 14.02 18.44
C SER A 477 -7.12 12.50 18.43
N ASN A 478 -7.93 11.79 19.22
CA ASN A 478 -8.00 10.34 19.16
C ASN A 478 -9.48 9.88 19.08
N PRO A 479 -9.72 8.60 18.77
CA PRO A 479 -11.08 8.06 18.68
C PRO A 479 -11.91 8.14 19.97
N PHE A 480 -11.25 8.24 21.14
CA PHE A 480 -11.88 8.20 22.46
C PHE A 480 -12.30 9.60 22.96
N LEU A 481 -11.92 10.66 22.26
CA LEU A 481 -12.23 12.06 22.60
C LEU A 481 -11.74 12.47 24.00
N ASP A 482 -10.62 11.92 24.45
CA ASP A 482 -10.01 12.17 25.77
C ASP A 482 -8.69 12.96 25.70
N THR A 483 -8.32 13.45 24.52
CA THR A 483 -7.14 14.30 24.28
C THR A 483 -7.28 15.69 24.92
N PRO A 484 -6.17 16.41 25.17
CA PRO A 484 -6.20 17.78 25.70
C PRO A 484 -7.09 18.72 24.88
N PHE A 485 -7.09 18.59 23.55
CA PHE A 485 -7.98 19.31 22.64
C PHE A 485 -8.87 18.33 21.90
N ILE A 486 -10.17 18.60 21.87
CA ILE A 486 -11.14 17.95 20.99
C ILE A 486 -11.49 18.94 19.90
N PHE A 487 -11.41 18.53 18.63
CA PHE A 487 -11.72 19.36 17.49
C PHE A 487 -13.08 18.95 16.90
N ILE A 488 -13.94 19.95 16.71
CA ILE A 488 -15.20 19.79 15.96
C ILE A 488 -15.25 20.79 14.82
N VAL A 489 -15.90 20.42 13.73
CA VAL A 489 -16.19 21.32 12.62
C VAL A 489 -17.53 22.00 12.89
N SER A 490 -17.57 23.32 12.86
CA SER A 490 -18.79 24.09 13.05
C SER A 490 -19.87 23.70 12.03
N ARG A 491 -21.09 23.47 12.53
CA ARG A 491 -22.29 23.14 11.73
C ARG A 491 -23.42 24.17 11.96
N GLY A 492 -23.02 25.34 12.50
CA GLY A 492 -23.94 26.41 12.88
C GLY A 492 -24.25 26.40 14.38
N SER A 493 -24.63 27.56 14.87
CA SER A 493 -24.71 27.86 16.31
C SER A 493 -25.55 26.86 17.12
N ALA A 494 -26.67 26.39 16.60
CA ALA A 494 -27.54 25.46 17.30
C ALA A 494 -26.89 24.07 17.46
N VAL A 495 -26.24 23.55 16.43
CA VAL A 495 -25.57 22.24 16.45
C VAL A 495 -24.30 22.33 17.31
N ASP A 496 -23.52 23.39 17.13
CA ASP A 496 -22.31 23.62 17.90
C ASP A 496 -22.64 23.72 19.40
N GLN A 497 -23.72 24.41 19.79
CA GLN A 497 -24.17 24.51 21.18
C GLN A 497 -24.55 23.12 21.75
N ALA A 498 -25.26 22.29 21.00
CA ALA A 498 -25.60 20.92 21.43
C ALA A 498 -24.36 20.06 21.70
N VAL A 499 -23.29 20.23 20.88
CA VAL A 499 -22.01 19.57 21.14
C VAL A 499 -21.33 20.17 22.38
N ILE A 500 -21.30 21.50 22.51
CA ILE A 500 -20.69 22.19 23.66
C ILE A 500 -21.33 21.72 24.97
N ASP A 501 -22.66 21.62 25.01
CA ASP A 501 -23.41 21.18 26.20
C ASP A 501 -23.07 19.73 26.61
N SER A 502 -22.54 18.94 25.68
CA SER A 502 -22.11 17.55 25.93
C SER A 502 -20.70 17.43 26.53
N PHE A 503 -19.95 18.54 26.60
CA PHE A 503 -18.60 18.59 27.17
C PHE A 503 -18.45 19.73 28.19
N PRO A 504 -19.29 19.74 29.26
CA PRO A 504 -19.38 20.88 30.20
C PRO A 504 -18.09 21.15 30.96
N GLU A 505 -17.19 20.18 31.10
CA GLU A 505 -15.90 20.32 31.78
C GLU A 505 -14.80 20.93 30.90
N ARG A 506 -15.06 21.15 29.58
CA ARG A 506 -14.07 21.70 28.66
C ARG A 506 -14.31 23.19 28.39
N LYS A 507 -13.22 23.96 28.37
CA LYS A 507 -13.26 25.33 27.87
C LYS A 507 -13.56 25.33 26.39
N VAL A 508 -14.34 26.28 25.87
CA VAL A 508 -14.73 26.34 24.46
C VAL A 508 -13.99 27.49 23.78
N PHE A 509 -13.38 27.18 22.64
CA PHE A 509 -12.75 28.18 21.79
C PHE A 509 -13.18 27.99 20.34
N HIS A 510 -13.38 29.10 19.64
CA HIS A 510 -13.61 29.14 18.20
C HIS A 510 -12.28 29.39 17.49
N TYR A 511 -11.98 28.58 16.50
CA TYR A 511 -10.73 28.60 15.75
C TYR A 511 -10.97 28.81 14.27
N TYR A 512 -10.17 29.69 13.67
CA TYR A 512 -10.21 30.06 12.27
C TYR A 512 -8.84 29.82 11.65
N PRO A 513 -8.71 28.94 10.64
CA PRO A 513 -7.43 28.61 10.01
C PRO A 513 -6.69 29.80 9.37
N ASP A 514 -7.41 30.89 9.05
CA ASP A 514 -6.83 32.14 8.55
C ASP A 514 -6.11 32.98 9.64
N GLN A 515 -6.35 32.67 10.94
CA GLN A 515 -5.68 33.29 12.09
C GLN A 515 -5.23 32.22 13.11
N PRO A 516 -4.22 31.42 12.77
CA PRO A 516 -3.92 30.16 13.44
C PRO A 516 -3.49 30.30 14.92
N TYR A 517 -3.01 31.47 15.35
CA TYR A 517 -2.57 31.69 16.74
C TYR A 517 -3.60 32.43 17.61
N THR A 518 -4.85 32.58 17.10
CA THR A 518 -5.91 33.29 17.82
C THR A 518 -7.03 32.34 18.21
N PHE A 519 -7.33 32.24 19.50
CA PHE A 519 -8.43 31.46 20.06
C PHE A 519 -9.54 32.43 20.52
N TYR A 520 -10.71 32.34 19.92
CA TYR A 520 -11.82 33.25 20.17
C TYR A 520 -12.77 32.60 21.20
N ASN A 521 -13.26 33.41 22.17
CA ASN A 521 -14.26 32.96 23.15
C ASN A 521 -15.69 32.93 22.60
N ALA A 522 -15.91 33.48 21.41
CA ALA A 522 -17.20 33.50 20.69
C ALA A 522 -16.96 33.47 19.18
N PRO A 523 -17.92 33.00 18.37
CA PRO A 523 -17.80 33.03 16.93
C PRO A 523 -17.70 34.48 16.41
N ARG A 524 -17.05 34.67 15.23
CA ARG A 524 -16.98 35.98 14.57
C ARG A 524 -18.38 36.37 14.10
N LEU A 525 -18.74 37.65 14.22
CA LEU A 525 -20.05 38.20 13.84
C LEU A 525 -20.45 37.95 12.36
N THR A 526 -19.50 37.60 11.50
CA THR A 526 -19.74 37.31 10.08
C THR A 526 -20.27 35.90 9.83
N ASP A 527 -20.19 35.00 10.83
CA ASP A 527 -20.52 33.56 10.65
C ASP A 527 -21.98 33.22 11.05
N ASP A 528 -22.69 34.16 11.65
CA ASP A 528 -24.10 34.00 12.04
C ASP A 528 -25.11 34.17 10.87
N ARG A 529 -24.69 33.93 9.59
CA ARG A 529 -25.65 33.91 8.49
C ARG A 529 -26.43 32.60 8.51
N PRO A 530 -27.73 32.63 8.78
CA PRO A 530 -28.54 31.42 8.70
C PRO A 530 -28.67 30.98 7.23
N GLY A 531 -28.16 29.85 6.91
CA GLY A 531 -28.72 29.04 5.82
C GLY A 531 -28.19 29.23 4.41
N GLU A 532 -26.87 29.17 4.16
CA GLU A 532 -26.38 28.96 2.78
C GLU A 532 -25.62 27.62 2.58
N ASN A 533 -25.56 26.77 3.57
CA ASN A 533 -24.80 25.50 3.52
C ASN A 533 -25.70 24.25 3.51
N SER A 534 -26.79 24.25 2.74
CA SER A 534 -27.52 23.02 2.41
C SER A 534 -27.35 22.68 0.93
N ARG A 535 -26.14 22.28 0.54
CA ARG A 535 -25.97 21.45 -0.65
C ARG A 535 -25.33 20.14 -0.20
N ASP A 536 -26.22 19.15 -0.08
CA ASP A 536 -25.85 17.75 0.02
C ASP A 536 -24.88 17.39 -1.12
N SER A 537 -23.66 17.00 -0.77
CA SER A 537 -22.74 16.34 -1.71
C SER A 537 -21.94 15.27 -1.01
#